data_1c12c10aa88fbba0ae91f36f4fb1b3f5
#
_entry.id   1c12c10aa88fbba0ae91f36f4fb1b3f5
#
_cell.length_a   1.000
_cell.length_b   1.000
_cell.length_c   1.000
_cell.angle_alpha   90.00
_cell.angle_beta   90.00
_cell.angle_gamma   90.00
#
_symmetry.space_group_name_H-M   'P 1'
#
loop_
_entity.id
_entity.type
_entity.pdbx_description
1 polymer ?
#
loop_
_entity_poly.entity_id
_entity_poly.type
_entity_poly.pdbx_seq_one_letter_code
_entity_poly.pdbx_strand_id
1 'polypeptide(L)'
;MTHTIAGEPVSSPNNGKTLRILQLYPKDMNIYGDWGNTLALARRAHAHGFDVEILDYNPGDTFPDDVDIIIGGGGQDSGQTVIQEDLHAIGAKLKKNAEDGMPMLVICGLYQLFGKEFRTHEGETLKGINIVDAYTVGGNERLIGNIVEDSQEFGTIVGFENHSGLTYLGAGCEPLATVTKGVGNNSTDHHEGARVHNVVGTYLHGSLLPKNPKISDYLIEAAAQRKYGEFTPEKIDDSMVEKARASAMKRPR
;
A
#
# COMPACT_ATOMS: atom_id res chain seq x y z
N MET A 1 14.71 10.16 -8.17
CA MET A 1 14.62 10.12 -9.66
C MET A 1 13.16 10.26 -10.04
N THR A 2 12.86 10.88 -11.19
CA THR A 2 11.48 10.97 -11.69
C THR A 2 11.35 10.05 -12.89
N HIS A 3 10.33 9.22 -12.89
CA HIS A 3 10.01 8.32 -14.01
C HIS A 3 8.66 8.72 -14.57
N THR A 4 8.55 8.74 -15.90
CA THR A 4 7.28 9.03 -16.58
C THR A 4 6.81 7.77 -17.30
N ILE A 5 5.55 7.41 -17.17
CA ILE A 5 4.96 6.34 -17.98
C ILE A 5 4.41 6.99 -19.25
N ALA A 6 5.02 6.64 -20.37
CA ALA A 6 4.53 6.99 -21.68
C ALA A 6 3.64 5.85 -22.23
N GLY A 7 2.52 6.19 -22.81
CA GLY A 7 1.62 5.29 -23.55
C GLY A 7 0.92 6.06 -24.67
N GLU A 8 0.14 5.36 -25.48
CA GLU A 8 -0.72 6.01 -26.47
C GLU A 8 -1.72 6.93 -25.75
N PRO A 9 -1.96 8.15 -26.27
CA PRO A 9 -2.92 9.06 -25.64
C PRO A 9 -4.33 8.44 -25.63
N VAL A 10 -4.89 8.31 -24.45
CA VAL A 10 -6.27 7.89 -24.27
C VAL A 10 -7.16 9.13 -24.33
N SER A 11 -8.18 9.13 -25.18
CA SER A 11 -9.20 10.20 -25.17
C SER A 11 -10.07 10.03 -23.93
N SER A 12 -9.88 10.88 -22.94
CA SER A 12 -10.53 10.78 -21.63
C SER A 12 -10.88 12.16 -21.07
N PRO A 13 -11.95 12.28 -20.26
CA PRO A 13 -12.22 13.50 -19.49
C PRO A 13 -11.08 13.88 -18.50
N ASN A 14 -10.17 12.97 -18.22
CA ASN A 14 -9.02 13.19 -17.36
C ASN A 14 -7.76 13.67 -18.10
N ASN A 15 -7.80 13.76 -19.43
CA ASN A 15 -6.67 14.21 -20.24
C ASN A 15 -6.16 15.60 -19.81
N GLY A 16 -4.83 15.74 -19.75
CA GLY A 16 -4.17 16.96 -19.31
C GLY A 16 -4.14 17.13 -17.79
N LYS A 17 -4.66 16.17 -17.03
CA LYS A 17 -4.53 16.09 -15.57
C LYS A 17 -3.38 15.16 -15.22
N THR A 18 -2.54 15.56 -14.26
CA THR A 18 -1.37 14.78 -13.82
C THR A 18 -1.55 14.27 -12.41
N LEU A 19 -1.27 12.98 -12.17
CA LEU A 19 -1.14 12.41 -10.83
C LEU A 19 0.33 12.11 -10.52
N ARG A 20 0.78 12.53 -9.33
CA ARG A 20 2.13 12.30 -8.81
C ARG A 20 2.11 11.23 -7.74
N ILE A 21 2.79 10.14 -8.02
CA ILE A 21 2.92 8.98 -7.12
C ILE A 21 4.29 9.02 -6.47
N LEU A 22 4.33 9.15 -5.14
CA LEU A 22 5.56 9.08 -4.36
C LEU A 22 5.80 7.65 -3.90
N GLN A 23 6.92 7.08 -4.31
CA GLN A 23 7.43 5.82 -3.77
C GLN A 23 8.34 6.13 -2.57
N LEU A 24 7.90 5.72 -1.38
CA LEU A 24 8.70 5.85 -0.16
C LEU A 24 9.76 4.75 -0.09
N TYR A 25 11.00 5.17 0.11
CA TYR A 25 12.16 4.33 0.41
C TYR A 25 12.37 3.16 -0.56
N PRO A 26 12.36 3.37 -1.90
CA PRO A 26 12.49 2.28 -2.87
C PRO A 26 13.82 1.51 -2.78
N LYS A 27 14.84 2.08 -2.14
CA LYS A 27 16.14 1.41 -1.94
C LYS A 27 16.11 0.40 -0.79
N ASP A 28 15.43 0.74 0.31
CA ASP A 28 15.44 -0.05 1.55
C ASP A 28 14.15 -0.83 1.77
N MET A 29 13.01 -0.35 1.21
CA MET A 29 11.66 -0.88 1.42
C MET A 29 11.04 -1.36 0.10
N ASN A 30 11.68 -2.33 -0.55
CA ASN A 30 11.21 -2.90 -1.82
C ASN A 30 11.42 -4.43 -1.88
N ILE A 31 11.23 -5.09 -0.74
CA ILE A 31 11.34 -6.54 -0.68
C ILE A 31 10.20 -7.19 -1.49
N TYR A 32 10.47 -8.34 -2.09
CA TYR A 32 9.53 -9.11 -2.90
C TYR A 32 8.92 -8.37 -4.11
N GLY A 33 9.56 -7.26 -4.55
CA GLY A 33 9.13 -6.53 -5.73
C GLY A 33 7.92 -5.62 -5.50
N ASP A 34 7.75 -5.05 -4.30
CA ASP A 34 6.63 -4.16 -3.97
C ASP A 34 6.57 -2.90 -4.85
N TRP A 35 7.69 -2.50 -5.47
CA TRP A 35 7.71 -1.50 -6.56
C TRP A 35 6.71 -1.79 -7.68
N GLY A 36 6.35 -3.06 -7.89
CA GLY A 36 5.31 -3.45 -8.84
C GLY A 36 3.93 -2.84 -8.54
N ASN A 37 3.64 -2.45 -7.29
CA ASN A 37 2.42 -1.73 -6.95
C ASN A 37 2.41 -0.34 -7.57
N THR A 38 3.52 0.38 -7.48
CA THR A 38 3.67 1.72 -8.07
C THR A 38 3.52 1.67 -9.60
N LEU A 39 4.15 0.69 -10.25
CA LEU A 39 4.04 0.52 -11.70
C LEU A 39 2.61 0.17 -12.14
N ALA A 40 1.95 -0.74 -11.40
CA ALA A 40 0.57 -1.12 -11.70
C ALA A 40 -0.39 0.05 -11.53
N LEU A 41 -0.24 0.81 -10.44
CA LEU A 41 -1.05 1.99 -10.18
C LEU A 41 -0.85 3.07 -11.25
N ALA A 42 0.40 3.35 -11.61
CA ALA A 42 0.73 4.34 -12.63
C ALA A 42 0.16 3.96 -14.00
N ARG A 43 0.26 2.68 -14.41
CA ARG A 43 -0.35 2.21 -15.64
C ARG A 43 -1.87 2.30 -15.63
N ARG A 44 -2.50 2.00 -14.47
CA ARG A 44 -3.95 2.07 -14.33
C ARG A 44 -4.44 3.53 -14.33
N ALA A 45 -3.72 4.44 -13.67
CA ALA A 45 -4.02 5.88 -13.74
C ALA A 45 -3.91 6.41 -15.17
N HIS A 46 -2.86 5.97 -15.89
CA HIS A 46 -2.73 6.31 -17.31
C HIS A 46 -3.88 5.74 -18.16
N ALA A 47 -4.34 4.53 -17.88
CA ALA A 47 -5.51 3.94 -18.55
C ALA A 47 -6.80 4.70 -18.26
N HIS A 48 -6.90 5.40 -17.14
CA HIS A 48 -7.97 6.36 -16.83
C HIS A 48 -7.75 7.76 -17.46
N GLY A 49 -6.67 7.95 -18.24
CA GLY A 49 -6.38 9.18 -18.99
C GLY A 49 -5.52 10.20 -18.27
N PHE A 50 -4.95 9.89 -17.11
CA PHE A 50 -4.03 10.78 -16.43
C PHE A 50 -2.61 10.68 -17.00
N ASP A 51 -1.91 11.82 -17.04
CA ASP A 51 -0.46 11.81 -17.05
C ASP A 51 0.04 11.38 -15.67
N VAL A 52 1.14 10.62 -15.62
CA VAL A 52 1.65 10.09 -14.35
C VAL A 52 3.13 10.40 -14.18
N GLU A 53 3.47 10.99 -13.05
CA GLU A 53 4.85 11.18 -12.60
C GLU A 53 5.10 10.29 -11.38
N ILE A 54 6.19 9.51 -11.40
CA ILE A 54 6.63 8.71 -10.27
C ILE A 54 7.87 9.37 -9.68
N LEU A 55 7.81 9.63 -8.39
CA LEU A 55 8.86 10.27 -7.59
C LEU A 55 9.41 9.26 -6.59
N ASP A 56 10.72 9.14 -6.49
CA ASP A 56 11.38 8.36 -5.45
C ASP A 56 11.74 9.26 -4.26
N TYR A 57 11.52 8.78 -3.04
CA TYR A 57 11.98 9.41 -1.82
C TYR A 57 12.79 8.40 -0.96
N ASN A 58 13.99 8.76 -0.59
CA ASN A 58 14.86 7.98 0.28
C ASN A 58 15.42 8.86 1.41
N PRO A 59 15.98 8.28 2.48
CA PRO A 59 16.55 9.06 3.57
C PRO A 59 17.53 10.14 3.08
N GLY A 60 17.31 11.37 3.56
CA GLY A 60 18.11 12.53 3.17
C GLY A 60 17.65 13.28 1.92
N ASP A 61 16.68 12.76 1.19
CA ASP A 61 16.05 13.49 0.07
C ASP A 61 15.13 14.61 0.60
N THR A 62 14.91 15.64 -0.21
CA THR A 62 13.89 16.65 0.10
C THR A 62 12.50 16.05 -0.17
N PHE A 63 11.65 16.01 0.85
CA PHE A 63 10.27 15.51 0.68
C PHE A 63 9.48 16.45 -0.23
N PRO A 64 8.92 15.96 -1.36
CA PRO A 64 8.19 16.80 -2.30
C PRO A 64 6.87 17.30 -1.71
N ASP A 65 6.51 18.55 -2.04
CA ASP A 65 5.27 19.16 -1.54
C ASP A 65 4.03 18.78 -2.36
N ASP A 66 4.22 18.54 -3.66
CA ASP A 66 3.15 18.26 -4.60
C ASP A 66 3.11 16.77 -4.93
N VAL A 67 2.42 16.01 -4.06
CA VAL A 67 2.22 14.56 -4.14
C VAL A 67 0.74 14.26 -4.04
N ASP A 68 0.26 13.31 -4.84
CA ASP A 68 -1.14 12.93 -4.88
C ASP A 68 -1.41 11.57 -4.25
N ILE A 69 -0.46 10.63 -4.39
CA ILE A 69 -0.55 9.25 -3.86
C ILE A 69 0.80 8.87 -3.26
N ILE A 70 0.81 8.19 -2.13
CA ILE A 70 2.02 7.65 -1.50
C ILE A 70 1.95 6.13 -1.50
N ILE A 71 3.03 5.48 -1.97
CA ILE A 71 3.19 4.02 -1.90
C ILE A 71 4.50 3.69 -1.21
N GLY A 72 4.47 2.71 -0.30
CA GLY A 72 5.65 2.22 0.35
C GLY A 72 5.62 0.70 0.52
N GLY A 73 6.75 0.06 0.30
CA GLY A 73 6.88 -1.39 0.32
C GLY A 73 7.33 -1.96 1.65
N GLY A 74 7.55 -3.27 1.66
CA GLY A 74 8.13 -3.99 2.77
C GLY A 74 9.65 -3.95 2.77
N GLY A 75 10.23 -4.15 3.93
CA GLY A 75 11.66 -4.30 4.16
C GLY A 75 11.93 -5.31 5.25
N GLN A 76 13.18 -5.72 5.38
CA GLN A 76 13.65 -6.46 6.55
C GLN A 76 13.83 -5.48 7.73
N ASP A 77 13.94 -6.01 8.96
CA ASP A 77 14.14 -5.21 10.17
C ASP A 77 15.32 -4.23 10.03
N SER A 78 16.41 -4.67 9.38
CA SER A 78 17.57 -3.80 9.08
C SER A 78 17.20 -2.61 8.18
N GLY A 79 16.35 -2.80 7.17
CA GLY A 79 15.86 -1.71 6.33
C GLY A 79 14.94 -0.76 7.10
N GLN A 80 14.09 -1.30 7.97
CA GLN A 80 13.24 -0.49 8.86
C GLN A 80 14.09 0.38 9.80
N THR A 81 15.16 -0.17 10.37
CA THR A 81 16.09 0.59 11.21
C THR A 81 16.76 1.73 10.44
N VAL A 82 17.19 1.48 9.20
CA VAL A 82 17.85 2.51 8.35
C VAL A 82 16.91 3.70 8.08
N ILE A 83 15.63 3.43 7.80
CA ILE A 83 14.70 4.51 7.45
C ILE A 83 14.03 5.17 8.66
N GLN A 84 14.12 4.59 9.85
CA GLN A 84 13.35 4.98 11.03
C GLN A 84 13.51 6.46 11.39
N GLU A 85 14.73 6.95 11.46
CA GLU A 85 15.02 8.34 11.84
C GLU A 85 14.42 9.33 10.83
N ASP A 86 14.60 9.07 9.54
CA ASP A 86 14.05 9.87 8.46
C ASP A 86 12.52 9.80 8.43
N LEU A 87 11.94 8.61 8.62
CA LEU A 87 10.49 8.44 8.68
C LEU A 87 9.88 9.25 9.84
N HIS A 88 10.55 9.31 10.99
CA HIS A 88 10.13 10.18 12.09
C HIS A 88 10.22 11.66 11.75
N ALA A 89 11.28 12.08 11.04
CA ALA A 89 11.44 13.48 10.63
C ALA A 89 10.31 13.94 9.70
N ILE A 90 9.86 13.08 8.77
CA ILE A 90 8.75 13.39 7.86
C ILE A 90 7.38 12.96 8.41
N GLY A 91 7.32 12.28 9.55
CA GLY A 91 6.12 11.65 10.10
C GLY A 91 4.95 12.60 10.31
N ALA A 92 5.23 13.82 10.82
CA ALA A 92 4.20 14.84 10.99
C ALA A 92 3.55 15.26 9.66
N LYS A 93 4.35 15.33 8.59
CA LYS A 93 3.87 15.67 7.24
C LYS A 93 3.04 14.52 6.65
N LEU A 94 3.49 13.27 6.80
CA LEU A 94 2.74 12.09 6.37
C LEU A 94 1.40 12.00 7.11
N LYS A 95 1.39 12.24 8.42
CA LYS A 95 0.17 12.23 9.22
C LYS A 95 -0.82 13.29 8.77
N LYS A 96 -0.35 14.52 8.58
CA LYS A 96 -1.19 15.59 8.03
C LYS A 96 -1.75 15.23 6.66
N ASN A 97 -0.93 14.68 5.76
CA ASN A 97 -1.38 14.24 4.44
C ASN A 97 -2.48 13.15 4.54
N ALA A 98 -2.35 12.20 5.46
CA ALA A 98 -3.37 11.18 5.71
C ALA A 98 -4.68 11.80 6.23
N GLU A 99 -4.60 12.71 7.19
CA GLU A 99 -5.75 13.47 7.74
C GLU A 99 -6.42 14.34 6.66
N ASP A 100 -5.64 14.91 5.73
CA ASP A 100 -6.13 15.66 4.57
C ASP A 100 -6.68 14.76 3.44
N GLY A 101 -6.80 13.44 3.67
CA GLY A 101 -7.40 12.48 2.76
C GLY A 101 -6.49 12.00 1.61
N MET A 102 -5.18 12.20 1.70
CA MET A 102 -4.25 11.66 0.70
C MET A 102 -4.27 10.13 0.71
N PRO A 103 -4.51 9.47 -0.43
CA PRO A 103 -4.45 8.01 -0.50
C PRO A 103 -3.02 7.51 -0.33
N MET A 104 -2.86 6.48 0.52
CA MET A 104 -1.58 5.84 0.78
C MET A 104 -1.74 4.32 0.79
N LEU A 105 -0.77 3.60 0.22
CA LEU A 105 -0.64 2.16 0.32
C LEU A 105 0.70 1.81 0.95
N VAL A 106 0.69 1.18 2.12
CA VAL A 106 1.90 0.78 2.85
C VAL A 106 1.91 -0.71 3.11
N ILE A 107 2.99 -1.37 2.71
CA ILE A 107 3.12 -2.83 2.72
C ILE A 107 4.09 -3.26 3.82
N CYS A 108 3.72 -4.29 4.58
CA CYS A 108 4.57 -5.06 5.50
C CYS A 108 5.39 -4.16 6.45
N GLY A 109 6.68 -3.99 6.23
CA GLY A 109 7.55 -3.19 7.10
C GLY A 109 7.09 -1.74 7.25
N LEU A 110 6.67 -1.08 6.17
CA LEU A 110 6.10 0.28 6.28
C LEU A 110 4.71 0.27 6.92
N TYR A 111 3.89 -0.75 6.71
CA TYR A 111 2.63 -0.90 7.45
C TYR A 111 2.88 -0.95 8.96
N GLN A 112 3.88 -1.72 9.41
CA GLN A 112 4.27 -1.80 10.83
C GLN A 112 4.71 -0.44 11.39
N LEU A 113 5.55 0.29 10.64
CA LEU A 113 6.07 1.61 11.05
C LEU A 113 5.05 2.75 10.91
N PHE A 114 3.97 2.57 10.15
CA PHE A 114 2.82 3.47 10.17
C PHE A 114 1.94 3.28 11.40
N GLY A 115 2.10 2.14 12.11
CA GLY A 115 1.54 1.90 13.43
C GLY A 115 2.19 2.71 14.54
N LYS A 116 1.91 2.35 15.79
CA LYS A 116 2.48 2.96 17.00
C LYS A 116 3.92 2.51 17.24
N GLU A 117 4.12 1.19 17.18
CA GLU A 117 5.42 0.57 17.41
C GLU A 117 5.50 -0.83 16.79
N PHE A 118 6.71 -1.23 16.47
CA PHE A 118 7.06 -2.60 16.16
C PHE A 118 8.11 -3.10 17.16
N ARG A 119 7.76 -4.12 17.95
CA ARG A 119 8.67 -4.84 18.84
C ARG A 119 9.24 -6.02 18.08
N THR A 120 10.51 -5.96 17.73
CA THR A 120 11.19 -7.03 17.01
C THR A 120 11.29 -8.31 17.85
N HIS A 121 11.53 -9.43 17.19
CA HIS A 121 11.78 -10.71 17.90
C HIS A 121 12.99 -10.65 18.85
N GLU A 122 13.99 -9.83 18.55
CA GLU A 122 15.19 -9.61 19.36
C GLU A 122 14.95 -8.68 20.56
N GLY A 123 13.73 -8.14 20.70
CA GLY A 123 13.33 -7.28 21.81
C GLY A 123 13.60 -5.79 21.60
N GLU A 124 14.11 -5.39 20.44
CA GLU A 124 14.19 -3.99 20.04
C GLU A 124 12.79 -3.42 19.77
N THR A 125 12.58 -2.16 20.12
CA THR A 125 11.31 -1.47 19.81
C THR A 125 11.57 -0.34 18.82
N LEU A 126 11.06 -0.52 17.61
CA LEU A 126 11.02 0.51 16.58
C LEU A 126 9.74 1.32 16.76
N LYS A 127 9.87 2.61 17.06
CA LYS A 127 8.72 3.50 17.17
C LYS A 127 8.17 3.78 15.77
N GLY A 128 6.86 3.69 15.61
CA GLY A 128 6.16 4.09 14.40
C GLY A 128 5.72 5.55 14.42
N ILE A 129 5.10 6.00 13.32
CA ILE A 129 4.61 7.38 13.17
C ILE A 129 3.14 7.54 13.59
N ASN A 130 2.49 6.46 14.02
CA ASN A 130 1.14 6.45 14.58
C ASN A 130 0.08 7.13 13.68
N ILE A 131 0.08 6.75 12.40
CA ILE A 131 -1.03 7.02 11.46
C ILE A 131 -2.10 5.95 11.62
N VAL A 132 -1.69 4.69 11.71
CA VAL A 132 -2.56 3.55 11.96
C VAL A 132 -2.60 3.25 13.47
N ASP A 133 -3.77 3.12 14.05
CA ASP A 133 -3.93 2.70 15.44
C ASP A 133 -3.68 1.20 15.58
N ALA A 134 -2.41 0.81 15.53
CA ALA A 134 -1.97 -0.57 15.62
C ALA A 134 -0.60 -0.68 16.27
N TYR A 135 -0.29 -1.86 16.82
CA TYR A 135 1.06 -2.22 17.23
C TYR A 135 1.42 -3.59 16.67
N THR A 136 2.70 -3.82 16.46
CA THR A 136 3.22 -5.09 15.93
C THR A 136 4.22 -5.72 16.90
N VAL A 137 4.15 -7.04 17.02
CA VAL A 137 5.12 -7.84 17.80
C VAL A 137 5.74 -8.89 16.89
N GLY A 138 7.04 -9.03 16.91
CA GLY A 138 7.77 -10.06 16.18
C GLY A 138 7.39 -11.46 16.68
N GLY A 139 6.86 -12.28 15.79
CA GLY A 139 6.48 -13.66 16.07
C GLY A 139 7.64 -14.61 15.86
N ASN A 140 7.52 -15.83 16.43
CA ASN A 140 8.49 -16.92 16.28
C ASN A 140 8.31 -17.68 14.96
N GLU A 141 7.15 -17.59 14.35
CA GLU A 141 6.80 -18.28 13.11
C GLU A 141 6.65 -17.29 11.97
N ARG A 142 7.03 -17.74 10.77
CA ARG A 142 6.83 -16.95 9.58
C ARG A 142 5.50 -17.34 8.92
N LEU A 143 4.61 -16.35 8.82
CA LEU A 143 3.34 -16.49 8.13
C LEU A 143 3.61 -16.28 6.63
N ILE A 144 3.56 -17.39 5.87
CA ILE A 144 3.91 -17.40 4.46
C ILE A 144 2.93 -18.23 3.65
N GLY A 145 2.40 -17.68 2.58
CA GLY A 145 1.50 -18.41 1.67
C GLY A 145 0.54 -17.54 0.90
N ASN A 146 -0.25 -18.19 0.06
CA ASN A 146 -1.36 -17.55 -0.63
C ASN A 146 -2.47 -17.20 0.36
N ILE A 147 -3.03 -16.01 0.24
CA ILE A 147 -4.10 -15.52 1.09
C ILE A 147 -5.27 -15.04 0.22
N VAL A 148 -6.47 -15.29 0.70
CA VAL A 148 -7.74 -14.80 0.12
C VAL A 148 -8.56 -14.18 1.25
N GLU A 149 -9.13 -13.04 0.99
CA GLU A 149 -9.82 -12.23 1.96
C GLU A 149 -11.08 -11.63 1.37
N ASP A 150 -12.03 -11.28 2.20
CA ASP A 150 -13.24 -10.57 1.83
C ASP A 150 -13.29 -9.18 2.49
N SER A 151 -13.29 -8.16 1.66
CA SER A 151 -13.46 -6.76 2.02
C SER A 151 -14.85 -6.27 1.66
N GLN A 152 -15.49 -5.52 2.55
CA GLN A 152 -16.79 -4.92 2.27
C GLN A 152 -16.73 -3.93 1.10
N GLU A 153 -15.61 -3.21 0.96
CA GLU A 153 -15.43 -2.19 -0.07
C GLU A 153 -14.88 -2.77 -1.37
N PHE A 154 -13.88 -3.64 -1.30
CA PHE A 154 -13.17 -4.13 -2.49
C PHE A 154 -13.65 -5.49 -2.98
N GLY A 155 -14.49 -6.18 -2.20
CA GLY A 155 -14.86 -7.57 -2.45
C GLY A 155 -13.70 -8.51 -2.14
N THR A 156 -13.58 -9.61 -2.87
CA THR A 156 -12.50 -10.57 -2.65
C THR A 156 -11.14 -9.97 -3.00
N ILE A 157 -10.19 -10.00 -2.07
CA ILE A 157 -8.79 -9.61 -2.25
C ILE A 157 -7.95 -10.87 -2.33
N VAL A 158 -6.96 -10.89 -3.23
CA VAL A 158 -6.04 -12.01 -3.44
C VAL A 158 -4.61 -11.53 -3.30
N GLY A 159 -3.83 -12.18 -2.44
CA GLY A 159 -2.46 -11.78 -2.16
C GLY A 159 -1.54 -12.94 -1.79
N PHE A 160 -0.38 -12.57 -1.29
CA PHE A 160 0.63 -13.49 -0.74
C PHE A 160 1.19 -12.86 0.53
N GLU A 161 0.95 -13.49 1.68
CA GLU A 161 1.53 -13.04 2.95
C GLU A 161 2.94 -13.63 3.12
N ASN A 162 3.87 -12.84 3.66
CA ASN A 162 5.22 -13.30 3.99
C ASN A 162 5.84 -12.41 5.07
N HIS A 163 5.45 -12.64 6.30
CA HIS A 163 5.92 -11.85 7.45
C HIS A 163 5.99 -12.70 8.73
N SER A 164 6.70 -12.22 9.74
CA SER A 164 6.71 -12.76 11.10
C SER A 164 6.12 -11.80 12.12
N GLY A 165 5.90 -10.55 11.76
CA GLY A 165 5.22 -9.58 12.62
C GLY A 165 3.75 -9.92 12.79
N LEU A 166 3.27 -9.88 14.04
CA LEU A 166 1.86 -10.04 14.40
C LEU A 166 1.31 -8.66 14.76
N THR A 167 0.39 -8.15 13.94
CA THR A 167 -0.20 -6.82 14.11
C THR A 167 -1.57 -6.91 14.76
N TYR A 168 -1.77 -6.06 15.75
CA TYR A 168 -3.01 -5.94 16.50
C TYR A 168 -3.57 -4.53 16.34
N LEU A 169 -4.81 -4.45 15.85
CA LEU A 169 -5.49 -3.19 15.61
C LEU A 169 -6.10 -2.63 16.89
N GLY A 170 -6.02 -1.32 17.05
CA GLY A 170 -6.75 -0.57 18.06
C GLY A 170 -8.13 -0.13 17.56
N ALA A 171 -8.89 0.53 18.43
CA ALA A 171 -10.23 1.00 18.11
C ALA A 171 -10.29 2.16 17.09
N GLY A 172 -9.14 2.76 16.78
CA GLY A 172 -9.04 3.91 15.88
C GLY A 172 -8.86 3.54 14.40
N CYS A 173 -8.88 2.26 14.05
CA CYS A 173 -8.81 1.80 12.65
C CYS A 173 -9.64 0.54 12.43
N GLU A 174 -10.07 0.35 11.19
CA GLU A 174 -10.79 -0.84 10.75
C GLU A 174 -9.84 -1.80 10.03
N PRO A 175 -10.07 -3.12 10.04
CA PRO A 175 -9.34 -4.04 9.17
C PRO A 175 -9.63 -3.75 7.69
N LEU A 176 -8.67 -4.01 6.83
CA LEU A 176 -8.85 -3.94 5.38
C LEU A 176 -9.84 -5.01 4.91
N ALA A 177 -9.70 -6.22 5.47
CA ALA A 177 -10.52 -7.36 5.10
C ALA A 177 -10.56 -8.44 6.19
N THR A 178 -11.49 -9.39 6.03
CA THR A 178 -11.56 -10.63 6.81
C THR A 178 -10.93 -11.77 6.02
N VAL A 179 -10.03 -12.52 6.64
CA VAL A 179 -9.32 -13.63 6.02
C VAL A 179 -10.25 -14.83 5.85
N THR A 180 -10.37 -15.33 4.61
CA THR A 180 -11.09 -16.55 4.28
C THR A 180 -10.14 -17.74 4.05
N LYS A 181 -8.91 -17.44 3.65
CA LYS A 181 -7.82 -18.42 3.48
C LYS A 181 -6.49 -17.72 3.72
N GLY A 182 -5.72 -18.16 4.68
CA GLY A 182 -4.47 -17.52 5.09
C GLY A 182 -4.47 -17.25 6.59
N VAL A 183 -3.64 -16.31 7.05
CA VAL A 183 -3.55 -15.92 8.47
C VAL A 183 -3.86 -14.45 8.68
N GLY A 184 -3.30 -13.55 7.86
CA GLY A 184 -3.53 -12.11 7.96
C GLY A 184 -2.64 -11.42 9.01
N ASN A 185 -3.18 -10.41 9.67
CA ASN A 185 -2.45 -9.57 10.64
C ASN A 185 -1.80 -10.36 11.78
N ASN A 186 -2.51 -11.38 12.24
CA ASN A 186 -2.07 -12.27 13.32
C ASN A 186 -2.88 -13.58 13.25
N SER A 187 -2.54 -14.56 14.09
CA SER A 187 -3.17 -15.87 14.05
C SER A 187 -4.49 -15.98 14.86
N THR A 188 -5.04 -14.88 15.37
CA THR A 188 -6.11 -14.93 16.36
C THR A 188 -7.41 -14.26 15.97
N ASP A 189 -7.38 -13.17 15.19
CA ASP A 189 -8.57 -12.35 14.91
C ASP A 189 -9.15 -12.49 13.51
N HIS A 190 -8.47 -13.23 12.63
CA HIS A 190 -8.87 -13.41 11.22
C HIS A 190 -9.00 -12.11 10.41
N HIS A 191 -8.35 -11.05 10.83
CA HIS A 191 -8.29 -9.79 10.09
C HIS A 191 -7.00 -9.69 9.31
N GLU A 192 -7.06 -8.95 8.22
CA GLU A 192 -5.88 -8.53 7.47
C GLU A 192 -5.90 -7.03 7.20
N GLY A 193 -4.68 -6.44 7.25
CA GLY A 193 -4.46 -5.03 6.99
C GLY A 193 -5.15 -4.09 7.97
N ALA A 194 -5.13 -2.82 7.60
CA ALA A 194 -5.79 -1.74 8.32
C ALA A 194 -6.25 -0.63 7.38
N ARG A 195 -7.30 0.06 7.76
CA ARG A 195 -7.84 1.23 7.07
C ARG A 195 -7.97 2.39 8.04
N VAL A 196 -7.41 3.54 7.65
CA VAL A 196 -7.58 4.83 8.35
C VAL A 196 -7.66 5.92 7.29
N HIS A 197 -8.75 6.66 7.21
CA HIS A 197 -8.98 7.59 6.10
C HIS A 197 -8.78 6.88 4.75
N ASN A 198 -7.92 7.41 3.87
CA ASN A 198 -7.55 6.80 2.61
C ASN A 198 -6.21 6.03 2.69
N VAL A 199 -5.73 5.72 3.89
CA VAL A 199 -4.54 4.91 4.10
C VAL A 199 -4.91 3.43 4.18
N VAL A 200 -4.26 2.63 3.36
CA VAL A 200 -4.34 1.16 3.33
C VAL A 200 -3.01 0.60 3.79
N GLY A 201 -2.99 -0.07 4.93
CA GLY A 201 -1.86 -0.88 5.39
C GLY A 201 -2.16 -2.35 5.18
N THR A 202 -1.18 -3.16 4.77
CA THR A 202 -1.40 -4.58 4.49
C THR A 202 -0.09 -5.38 4.53
N TYR A 203 -0.19 -6.69 4.76
CA TYR A 203 0.92 -7.64 4.63
C TYR A 203 1.00 -8.31 3.25
N LEU A 204 0.11 -7.94 2.32
CA LEU A 204 0.02 -8.60 1.03
C LEU A 204 1.14 -8.17 0.09
N HIS A 205 2.03 -9.10 -0.19
CA HIS A 205 3.15 -9.00 -1.11
C HIS A 205 2.87 -9.60 -2.50
N GLY A 206 3.92 -9.62 -3.33
CA GLY A 206 3.91 -10.14 -4.69
C GLY A 206 3.11 -9.23 -5.60
N SER A 207 3.22 -7.92 -5.37
CA SER A 207 2.47 -6.80 -5.88
C SER A 207 0.95 -7.00 -5.73
N LEU A 208 0.38 -6.34 -4.74
CA LEU A 208 -1.06 -6.40 -4.44
C LEU A 208 -1.92 -5.88 -5.59
N LEU A 209 -1.57 -4.68 -6.09
CA LEU A 209 -2.42 -3.91 -7.00
C LEU A 209 -2.68 -4.59 -8.36
N PRO A 210 -1.70 -5.28 -8.99
CA PRO A 210 -1.96 -5.99 -10.25
C PRO A 210 -3.04 -7.07 -10.16
N LYS A 211 -3.26 -7.62 -8.96
CA LYS A 211 -4.27 -8.65 -8.70
C LYS A 211 -5.58 -8.08 -8.16
N ASN A 212 -5.60 -6.84 -7.73
CA ASN A 212 -6.74 -6.21 -7.07
C ASN A 212 -7.02 -4.82 -7.65
N PRO A 213 -7.52 -4.75 -8.90
CA PRO A 213 -7.70 -3.50 -9.63
C PRO A 213 -8.63 -2.51 -8.92
N LYS A 214 -9.62 -2.98 -8.16
CA LYS A 214 -10.51 -2.12 -7.38
C LYS A 214 -9.78 -1.27 -6.33
N ILE A 215 -8.72 -1.81 -5.72
CA ILE A 215 -7.90 -1.03 -4.79
C ILE A 215 -7.12 0.05 -5.54
N SER A 216 -6.62 -0.27 -6.75
CA SER A 216 -5.97 0.72 -7.60
C SER A 216 -6.93 1.84 -8.00
N ASP A 217 -8.14 1.50 -8.44
CA ASP A 217 -9.17 2.47 -8.82
C ASP A 217 -9.55 3.37 -7.65
N TYR A 218 -9.71 2.80 -6.46
CA TYR A 218 -9.96 3.56 -5.24
C TYR A 218 -8.87 4.58 -4.94
N LEU A 219 -7.59 4.19 -5.00
CA LEU A 219 -6.47 5.11 -4.76
C LEU A 219 -6.41 6.24 -5.79
N ILE A 220 -6.69 5.92 -7.06
CA ILE A 220 -6.74 6.90 -8.16
C ILE A 220 -7.91 7.86 -7.98
N GLU A 221 -9.11 7.33 -7.69
CA GLU A 221 -10.30 8.13 -7.44
C GLU A 221 -10.10 9.08 -6.27
N ALA A 222 -9.60 8.59 -5.13
CA ALA A 222 -9.34 9.42 -3.95
C ALA A 222 -8.34 10.54 -4.25
N ALA A 223 -7.29 10.27 -5.02
CA ALA A 223 -6.32 11.27 -5.43
C ALA A 223 -6.93 12.32 -6.38
N ALA A 224 -7.68 11.86 -7.38
CA ALA A 224 -8.32 12.74 -8.35
C ALA A 224 -9.39 13.63 -7.71
N GLN A 225 -10.24 13.07 -6.85
CA GLN A 225 -11.22 13.83 -6.08
C GLN A 225 -10.56 14.88 -5.19
N ARG A 226 -9.48 14.50 -4.49
CA ARG A 226 -8.73 15.42 -3.63
C ARG A 226 -8.10 16.57 -4.42
N LYS A 227 -7.50 16.29 -5.58
CA LYS A 227 -6.75 17.27 -6.37
C LYS A 227 -7.62 18.09 -7.30
N TYR A 228 -8.59 17.46 -7.97
CA TYR A 228 -9.38 18.05 -9.04
C TYR A 228 -10.87 18.24 -8.67
N GLY A 229 -11.33 17.66 -7.55
CA GLY A 229 -12.74 17.68 -7.15
C GLY A 229 -13.64 16.77 -7.99
N GLU A 230 -13.07 16.00 -8.92
CA GLU A 230 -13.81 15.12 -9.81
C GLU A 230 -12.97 13.94 -10.29
N PHE A 231 -13.64 12.84 -10.60
CA PHE A 231 -13.06 11.68 -11.26
C PHE A 231 -14.09 11.05 -12.20
N THR A 232 -13.70 10.79 -13.42
CA THR A 232 -14.52 10.03 -14.38
C THR A 232 -13.78 8.74 -14.74
N PRO A 233 -14.25 7.56 -14.28
CA PRO A 233 -13.58 6.31 -14.58
C PRO A 233 -13.73 5.93 -16.05
N GLU A 234 -12.63 5.48 -16.66
CA GLU A 234 -12.66 4.82 -17.96
C GLU A 234 -12.94 3.32 -17.80
N LYS A 235 -13.58 2.74 -18.82
CA LYS A 235 -13.81 1.29 -18.85
C LYS A 235 -12.52 0.56 -19.22
N ILE A 236 -11.92 -0.09 -18.25
CA ILE A 236 -10.69 -0.89 -18.43
C ILE A 236 -11.09 -2.37 -18.56
N ASP A 237 -10.46 -3.09 -19.50
CA ASP A 237 -10.65 -4.54 -19.65
C ASP A 237 -9.79 -5.30 -18.65
N ASP A 238 -10.40 -5.74 -17.56
CA ASP A 238 -9.79 -6.55 -16.51
C ASP A 238 -9.91 -8.07 -16.73
N SER A 239 -10.34 -8.53 -17.92
CA SER A 239 -10.60 -9.95 -18.19
C SER A 239 -9.42 -10.87 -17.92
N MET A 240 -8.19 -10.42 -18.22
CA MET A 240 -6.95 -11.16 -17.93
C MET A 240 -6.63 -11.15 -16.43
N VAL A 241 -6.87 -10.05 -15.74
CA VAL A 241 -6.70 -9.93 -14.30
C VAL A 241 -7.65 -10.90 -13.60
N GLU A 242 -8.92 -10.95 -13.99
CA GLU A 242 -9.90 -11.86 -13.37
C GLU A 242 -9.54 -13.34 -13.61
N LYS A 243 -9.02 -13.71 -14.77
CA LYS A 243 -8.47 -15.05 -15.00
C LYS A 243 -7.30 -15.38 -14.07
N ALA A 244 -6.37 -14.43 -13.89
CA ALA A 244 -5.23 -14.60 -13.00
C ALA A 244 -5.68 -14.72 -11.53
N ARG A 245 -6.65 -13.90 -11.09
CA ARG A 245 -7.27 -13.96 -9.76
C ARG A 245 -7.93 -15.32 -9.52
N ALA A 246 -8.77 -15.77 -10.44
CA ALA A 246 -9.45 -17.07 -10.36
C ALA A 246 -8.44 -18.24 -10.24
N SER A 247 -7.30 -18.13 -10.92
CA SER A 247 -6.21 -19.11 -10.78
C SER A 247 -5.51 -19.01 -9.43
N ALA A 248 -5.22 -17.79 -8.95
CA ALA A 248 -4.55 -17.58 -7.68
C ALA A 248 -5.37 -18.07 -6.48
N MET A 249 -6.68 -17.84 -6.48
CA MET A 249 -7.60 -18.31 -5.43
C MET A 249 -7.59 -19.83 -5.26
N LYS A 250 -7.35 -20.58 -6.35
CA LYS A 250 -7.30 -22.05 -6.33
C LYS A 250 -5.96 -22.62 -5.84
N ARG A 251 -4.91 -21.81 -5.76
CA ARG A 251 -3.61 -22.29 -5.29
C ARG A 251 -3.68 -22.69 -3.83
N PRO A 252 -2.96 -23.75 -3.41
CA PRO A 252 -2.82 -24.07 -1.99
C PRO A 252 -2.17 -22.90 -1.25
N ARG A 253 -2.30 -22.93 0.06
CA ARG A 253 -1.56 -22.01 0.91
C ARG A 253 -0.07 -22.41 0.91
#